data_1663c2e1a2e1efb8d579c138eb9693e8
#
_entry.id   1663c2e1a2e1efb8d579c138eb9693e8
#
_cell.length_a   1.000
_cell.length_b   1.000
_cell.length_c   1.000
_cell.angle_alpha   90.00
_cell.angle_beta   90.00
_cell.angle_gamma   90.00
#
_symmetry.space_group_name_H-M   'P 1'
#
loop_
_entity.id
_entity.type
_entity.pdbx_description
1 polymer ?
#
loop_
_entity_poly.entity_id
_entity_poly.type
_entity_poly.pdbx_seq_one_letter_code
_entity_poly.pdbx_strand_id
1 'polypeptide(L)'
;MNVILIAVIILGLVGLVASIMLYAASKKFAVVEDERIGQVAEVLPQANCGGCGYPGCAGFAAACVKAADGGSLEGKLCPVGGQPVMEKVAGILGLAATASTPKVAVVRCNGTCANRPRVVDYDGVRSCRVQLLAGTGETACAFGCLGGGDCVAACQFGALSINPETGLPEVDEERCTACGACVKTCPRRVIELRPKGPKTRRMVVMCVNRDKGAVANKVCKASCIGCGKCVKTCPFEAITLNNNLAYIDPEKCKLCRKCEEACPKGAIHAINFPPRKPKVEKPAAT
;
A
#
# COMPACT_ATOMS: atom_id res chain seq x y z
N MET A 1 -40.41 5.06 -63.41
CA MET A 1 -39.84 4.31 -62.31
C MET A 1 -39.76 5.27 -61.12
N ASN A 2 -40.48 5.01 -60.04
CA ASN A 2 -40.65 5.98 -58.94
C ASN A 2 -39.35 6.26 -58.23
N VAL A 3 -39.03 7.53 -58.05
CA VAL A 3 -37.80 7.99 -57.33
C VAL A 3 -37.69 7.31 -55.95
N ILE A 4 -38.82 7.03 -55.32
CA ILE A 4 -38.92 6.32 -54.07
C ILE A 4 -38.35 4.87 -54.18
N LEU A 5 -38.67 4.16 -55.26
CA LEU A 5 -38.21 2.80 -55.49
C LEU A 5 -36.69 2.74 -55.68
N ILE A 6 -36.15 3.73 -56.41
CA ILE A 6 -34.68 3.85 -56.62
C ILE A 6 -33.98 4.16 -55.30
N ALA A 7 -34.52 5.05 -54.48
CA ALA A 7 -33.98 5.40 -53.20
C ALA A 7 -33.94 4.20 -52.22
N VAL A 8 -35.01 3.41 -52.19
CA VAL A 8 -35.07 2.18 -51.35
C VAL A 8 -34.05 1.14 -51.80
N ILE A 9 -33.87 0.94 -53.11
CA ILE A 9 -32.87 0.01 -53.65
C ILE A 9 -31.45 0.46 -53.31
N ILE A 10 -31.15 1.76 -53.45
CA ILE A 10 -29.80 2.29 -53.14
C ILE A 10 -29.51 2.16 -51.64
N LEU A 11 -30.44 2.53 -50.75
CA LEU A 11 -30.29 2.40 -49.31
C LEU A 11 -30.14 0.93 -48.90
N GLY A 12 -30.92 0.02 -49.52
CA GLY A 12 -30.79 -1.42 -49.26
C GLY A 12 -29.42 -1.98 -49.68
N LEU A 13 -28.91 -1.56 -50.84
CA LEU A 13 -27.58 -1.95 -51.33
C LEU A 13 -26.47 -1.42 -50.40
N VAL A 14 -26.54 -0.16 -50.01
CA VAL A 14 -25.55 0.42 -49.06
C VAL A 14 -25.58 -0.30 -47.71
N GLY A 15 -26.77 -0.60 -47.19
CA GLY A 15 -26.94 -1.36 -45.95
C GLY A 15 -26.36 -2.78 -46.03
N LEU A 16 -26.58 -3.45 -47.15
CA LEU A 16 -26.07 -4.80 -47.39
C LEU A 16 -24.56 -4.81 -47.52
N VAL A 17 -23.95 -3.87 -48.22
CA VAL A 17 -22.48 -3.75 -48.34
C VAL A 17 -21.87 -3.41 -46.98
N ALA A 18 -22.44 -2.50 -46.23
CA ALA A 18 -22.01 -2.16 -44.90
C ALA A 18 -22.07 -3.36 -43.94
N SER A 19 -23.17 -4.13 -43.98
CA SER A 19 -23.30 -5.36 -43.15
C SER A 19 -22.25 -6.41 -43.48
N ILE A 20 -21.98 -6.62 -44.77
CA ILE A 20 -20.93 -7.58 -45.21
C ILE A 20 -19.55 -7.10 -44.74
N MET A 21 -19.24 -5.80 -44.89
CA MET A 21 -17.95 -5.25 -44.39
C MET A 21 -17.81 -5.42 -42.90
N LEU A 22 -18.83 -5.07 -42.12
CA LEU A 22 -18.83 -5.22 -40.66
C LEU A 22 -18.70 -6.69 -40.26
N TYR A 23 -19.38 -7.60 -40.90
CA TYR A 23 -19.26 -9.04 -40.66
C TYR A 23 -17.86 -9.54 -40.96
N ALA A 24 -17.28 -9.16 -42.10
CA ALA A 24 -15.90 -9.54 -42.45
C ALA A 24 -14.88 -8.97 -41.48
N ALA A 25 -15.06 -7.70 -41.10
CA ALA A 25 -14.20 -7.07 -40.07
C ALA A 25 -14.34 -7.75 -38.72
N SER A 26 -15.55 -8.02 -38.25
CA SER A 26 -15.83 -8.74 -37.01
C SER A 26 -15.14 -10.11 -36.97
N LYS A 27 -15.20 -10.85 -38.06
CA LYS A 27 -14.58 -12.18 -38.16
C LYS A 27 -13.05 -12.11 -38.23
N LYS A 28 -12.50 -11.10 -38.90
CA LYS A 28 -11.04 -10.90 -39.02
C LYS A 28 -10.40 -10.41 -37.73
N PHE A 29 -11.14 -9.59 -36.95
CA PHE A 29 -10.69 -9.01 -35.69
C PHE A 29 -11.29 -9.73 -34.47
N ALA A 30 -11.90 -10.92 -34.64
CA ALA A 30 -12.36 -11.71 -33.51
C ALA A 30 -11.16 -12.09 -32.65
N VAL A 31 -11.08 -11.54 -31.44
CA VAL A 31 -10.14 -11.94 -30.40
C VAL A 31 -10.70 -13.21 -29.76
N VAL A 32 -10.02 -14.32 -29.95
CA VAL A 32 -10.34 -15.54 -29.23
C VAL A 32 -9.74 -15.39 -27.83
N GLU A 33 -10.56 -15.03 -26.88
CA GLU A 33 -10.14 -15.02 -25.47
C GLU A 33 -10.12 -16.46 -24.93
N ASP A 34 -9.08 -16.77 -24.16
CA ASP A 34 -8.99 -18.05 -23.47
C ASP A 34 -10.08 -18.16 -22.39
N GLU A 35 -10.90 -19.21 -22.45
CA GLU A 35 -12.01 -19.42 -21.50
C GLU A 35 -11.56 -19.42 -20.03
N ARG A 36 -10.31 -19.82 -19.76
CA ARG A 36 -9.70 -19.78 -18.44
C ARG A 36 -9.64 -18.35 -17.86
N ILE A 37 -9.54 -17.31 -18.72
CA ILE A 37 -9.51 -15.91 -18.27
C ILE A 37 -10.84 -15.56 -17.62
N GLY A 38 -11.97 -15.94 -18.20
CA GLY A 38 -13.30 -15.75 -17.63
C GLY A 38 -13.45 -16.45 -16.28
N GLN A 39 -13.08 -17.73 -16.21
CA GLN A 39 -13.14 -18.52 -14.97
C GLN A 39 -12.28 -17.93 -13.84
N VAL A 40 -11.06 -17.49 -14.16
CA VAL A 40 -10.18 -16.82 -13.20
C VAL A 40 -10.77 -15.48 -12.79
N ALA A 41 -11.33 -14.70 -13.72
CA ALA A 41 -11.93 -13.42 -13.40
C ALA A 41 -13.11 -13.52 -12.44
N GLU A 42 -13.94 -14.58 -12.55
CA GLU A 42 -15.10 -14.81 -11.67
C GLU A 42 -14.70 -15.05 -10.20
N VAL A 43 -13.58 -15.72 -9.94
CA VAL A 43 -13.12 -15.98 -8.57
C VAL A 43 -12.37 -14.80 -7.93
N LEU A 44 -12.03 -13.78 -8.74
CA LEU A 44 -11.38 -12.57 -8.26
C LEU A 44 -12.38 -11.63 -7.56
N PRO A 45 -11.96 -10.82 -6.58
CA PRO A 45 -12.84 -9.95 -5.78
C PRO A 45 -13.55 -8.83 -6.55
N GLN A 46 -13.30 -8.64 -7.83
CA GLN A 46 -13.86 -7.60 -8.72
C GLN A 46 -13.66 -6.15 -8.23
N ALA A 47 -12.76 -5.94 -7.26
CA ALA A 47 -12.49 -4.62 -6.68
C ALA A 47 -11.77 -3.66 -7.65
N ASN A 48 -11.20 -4.17 -8.73
CA ASN A 48 -10.47 -3.41 -9.76
C ASN A 48 -9.46 -2.37 -9.21
N CYS A 49 -8.92 -2.63 -8.01
CA CYS A 49 -8.11 -1.69 -7.23
C CYS A 49 -6.69 -1.45 -7.79
N GLY A 50 -6.25 -2.25 -8.76
CA GLY A 50 -4.89 -2.18 -9.32
C GLY A 50 -3.76 -2.52 -8.34
N GLY A 51 -4.07 -3.05 -7.16
CA GLY A 51 -3.08 -3.41 -6.14
C GLY A 51 -2.14 -4.55 -6.55
N CYS A 52 -2.58 -5.40 -7.45
CA CYS A 52 -1.76 -6.45 -8.07
C CYS A 52 -0.80 -5.94 -9.17
N GLY A 53 -0.89 -4.66 -9.54
CA GLY A 53 -0.09 -4.05 -10.61
C GLY A 53 -0.70 -4.14 -12.01
N TYR A 54 -1.91 -4.69 -12.14
CA TYR A 54 -2.63 -4.82 -13.42
C TYR A 54 -3.84 -3.88 -13.49
N PRO A 55 -4.26 -3.49 -14.71
CA PRO A 55 -5.43 -2.64 -14.91
C PRO A 55 -6.72 -3.44 -14.70
N GLY A 56 -7.16 -3.55 -13.46
CA GLY A 56 -8.38 -4.27 -13.07
C GLY A 56 -8.21 -5.79 -12.93
N CYS A 57 -9.28 -6.44 -12.48
CA CYS A 57 -9.28 -7.88 -12.23
C CYS A 57 -9.19 -8.70 -13.53
N ALA A 58 -9.81 -8.26 -14.62
CA ALA A 58 -9.71 -8.93 -15.92
C ALA A 58 -8.25 -8.94 -16.45
N GLY A 59 -7.53 -7.81 -16.33
CA GLY A 59 -6.12 -7.74 -16.71
C GLY A 59 -5.23 -8.65 -15.86
N PHE A 60 -5.53 -8.81 -14.58
CA PHE A 60 -4.84 -9.73 -13.71
C PHE A 60 -5.15 -11.20 -14.07
N ALA A 61 -6.42 -11.52 -14.40
CA ALA A 61 -6.82 -12.85 -14.84
C ALA A 61 -6.06 -13.27 -16.11
N ALA A 62 -6.01 -12.41 -17.12
CA ALA A 62 -5.24 -12.65 -18.34
C ALA A 62 -3.73 -12.87 -18.05
N ALA A 63 -3.17 -12.09 -17.11
CA ALA A 63 -1.78 -12.25 -16.70
C ALA A 63 -1.52 -13.56 -15.94
N CYS A 64 -2.49 -14.05 -15.17
CA CYS A 64 -2.40 -15.36 -14.49
C CYS A 64 -2.44 -16.52 -15.50
N VAL A 65 -3.37 -16.46 -16.47
CA VAL A 65 -3.45 -17.49 -17.52
C VAL A 65 -2.17 -17.52 -18.34
N LYS A 66 -1.65 -16.38 -18.77
CA LYS A 66 -0.37 -16.30 -19.49
C LYS A 66 0.82 -16.81 -18.65
N ALA A 67 0.82 -16.58 -17.34
CA ALA A 67 1.86 -17.10 -16.45
C ALA A 67 1.74 -18.61 -16.27
N ALA A 68 0.51 -19.15 -16.27
CA ALA A 68 0.24 -20.58 -16.19
C ALA A 68 0.75 -21.33 -17.41
N ASP A 69 0.72 -20.74 -18.59
CA ASP A 69 1.33 -21.32 -19.80
C ASP A 69 2.86 -21.47 -19.64
N GLY A 70 3.48 -20.66 -18.80
CA GLY A 70 4.87 -20.80 -18.36
C GLY A 70 5.07 -21.74 -17.15
N GLY A 71 4.01 -22.40 -16.66
CA GLY A 71 4.05 -23.39 -15.58
C GLY A 71 4.19 -22.82 -14.17
N SER A 72 4.10 -21.50 -13.94
CA SER A 72 4.28 -20.91 -12.62
C SER A 72 3.43 -19.65 -12.41
N LEU A 73 2.86 -19.52 -11.20
CA LEU A 73 2.18 -18.29 -10.74
C LEU A 73 3.10 -17.43 -9.85
N GLU A 74 4.41 -17.63 -9.91
CA GLU A 74 5.36 -16.87 -9.11
C GLU A 74 5.22 -15.35 -9.38
N GLY A 75 5.19 -14.57 -8.31
CA GLY A 75 5.01 -13.12 -8.40
C GLY A 75 3.58 -12.65 -8.73
N LYS A 76 2.62 -13.56 -8.94
CA LYS A 76 1.21 -13.23 -9.12
C LYS A 76 0.49 -13.31 -7.78
N LEU A 77 -0.01 -12.18 -7.30
CA LEU A 77 -0.75 -12.11 -6.04
C LEU A 77 -1.87 -11.07 -6.14
N CYS A 78 -3.08 -11.48 -5.77
CA CYS A 78 -4.18 -10.55 -5.54
C CYS A 78 -4.17 -10.12 -4.05
N PRO A 79 -3.79 -8.88 -3.71
CA PRO A 79 -3.70 -8.47 -2.31
C PRO A 79 -5.07 -8.41 -1.61
N VAL A 80 -6.14 -8.15 -2.34
CA VAL A 80 -7.52 -8.10 -1.82
C VAL A 80 -8.07 -9.49 -1.57
N GLY A 81 -7.88 -10.41 -2.52
CA GLY A 81 -8.34 -11.80 -2.41
C GLY A 81 -7.47 -12.66 -1.50
N GLY A 82 -6.21 -12.26 -1.30
CA GLY A 82 -5.26 -12.99 -0.46
C GLY A 82 -5.01 -14.43 -0.91
N GLN A 83 -4.53 -15.24 0.02
CA GLN A 83 -4.22 -16.64 -0.23
C GLN A 83 -5.43 -17.49 -0.69
N PRO A 84 -6.64 -17.35 -0.09
CA PRO A 84 -7.78 -18.20 -0.49
C PRO A 84 -8.22 -18.01 -1.94
N VAL A 85 -8.12 -16.79 -2.46
CA VAL A 85 -8.43 -16.51 -3.88
C VAL A 85 -7.33 -17.06 -4.78
N MET A 86 -6.06 -16.90 -4.40
CA MET A 86 -4.95 -17.43 -5.19
C MET A 86 -4.93 -18.96 -5.25
N GLU A 87 -5.40 -19.66 -4.21
CA GLU A 87 -5.59 -21.11 -4.22
C GLU A 87 -6.66 -21.53 -5.24
N LYS A 88 -7.78 -20.80 -5.30
CA LYS A 88 -8.82 -21.05 -6.33
C LYS A 88 -8.30 -20.80 -7.74
N VAL A 89 -7.58 -19.69 -7.95
CA VAL A 89 -6.95 -19.37 -9.24
C VAL A 89 -5.96 -20.46 -9.64
N ALA A 90 -5.12 -20.91 -8.73
CA ALA A 90 -4.17 -22.00 -8.98
C ALA A 90 -4.88 -23.31 -9.30
N GLY A 91 -5.97 -23.64 -8.62
CA GLY A 91 -6.81 -24.82 -8.89
C GLY A 91 -7.41 -24.80 -10.30
N ILE A 92 -7.95 -23.65 -10.77
CA ILE A 92 -8.47 -23.49 -12.13
C ILE A 92 -7.35 -23.69 -13.18
N LEU A 93 -6.15 -23.20 -12.89
CA LEU A 93 -5.01 -23.26 -13.79
C LEU A 93 -4.18 -24.53 -13.67
N GLY A 94 -4.54 -25.46 -12.78
CA GLY A 94 -3.83 -26.72 -12.57
C GLY A 94 -2.43 -26.57 -11.94
N LEU A 95 -2.21 -25.49 -11.18
CA LEU A 95 -0.91 -25.16 -10.57
C LEU A 95 -1.00 -25.13 -9.03
N ALA A 96 0.17 -25.15 -8.38
CA ALA A 96 0.24 -24.93 -6.95
C ALA A 96 0.21 -23.42 -6.62
N ALA A 97 -0.57 -23.03 -5.62
CA ALA A 97 -0.58 -21.66 -5.14
C ALA A 97 0.71 -21.33 -4.39
N THR A 98 1.33 -20.21 -4.73
CA THR A 98 2.49 -19.70 -4.00
C THR A 98 2.02 -19.09 -2.67
N ALA A 99 2.56 -19.56 -1.55
CA ALA A 99 2.24 -19.01 -0.24
C ALA A 99 2.66 -17.55 -0.14
N SER A 100 1.76 -16.67 0.26
CA SER A 100 2.04 -15.26 0.43
C SER A 100 1.90 -14.83 1.88
N THR A 101 2.85 -14.06 2.38
CA THR A 101 2.75 -13.47 3.72
C THR A 101 1.76 -12.31 3.71
N PRO A 102 0.69 -12.33 4.53
CA PRO A 102 -0.27 -11.25 4.60
C PRO A 102 0.41 -9.94 5.03
N LYS A 103 0.11 -8.85 4.33
CA LYS A 103 0.67 -7.52 4.59
C LYS A 103 -0.41 -6.57 5.11
N VAL A 104 0.02 -5.44 5.66
CA VAL A 104 -0.84 -4.34 6.10
C VAL A 104 -0.11 -3.01 5.88
N ALA A 105 -0.86 -1.94 5.65
CA ALA A 105 -0.30 -0.61 5.57
C ALA A 105 0.14 -0.12 6.96
N VAL A 106 1.29 0.53 7.03
CA VAL A 106 1.82 1.14 8.25
C VAL A 106 2.21 2.57 7.96
N VAL A 107 1.74 3.50 8.78
CA VAL A 107 2.07 4.93 8.70
C VAL A 107 3.33 5.18 9.51
N ARG A 108 4.45 5.41 8.86
CA ARG A 108 5.77 5.64 9.48
C ARG A 108 5.96 7.10 9.90
N CYS A 109 5.07 7.60 10.72
CA CYS A 109 5.17 8.94 11.27
C CYS A 109 4.53 8.97 12.67
N ASN A 110 5.28 9.40 13.68
CA ASN A 110 4.79 9.69 15.02
C ASN A 110 4.81 11.21 15.32
N GLY A 111 4.80 12.02 14.26
CA GLY A 111 4.69 13.47 14.34
C GLY A 111 3.25 13.90 14.64
N THR A 112 2.73 13.54 15.81
CA THR A 112 1.43 14.00 16.30
C THR A 112 1.44 15.51 16.54
N CYS A 113 0.29 16.12 16.73
CA CYS A 113 0.17 17.54 17.07
C CYS A 113 1.05 17.92 18.29
N ALA A 114 1.18 17.02 19.27
CA ALA A 114 2.02 17.22 20.47
C ALA A 114 3.53 17.12 20.19
N ASN A 115 3.93 16.27 19.26
CA ASN A 115 5.34 16.02 18.93
C ASN A 115 5.91 17.00 17.90
N ARG A 116 5.03 17.59 17.10
CA ARG A 116 5.39 18.40 15.94
C ARG A 116 4.53 19.67 15.90
N PRO A 117 4.99 20.78 16.49
CA PRO A 117 4.22 22.01 16.54
C PRO A 117 3.99 22.57 15.12
N ARG A 118 2.86 23.21 14.93
CA ARG A 118 2.60 24.00 13.73
C ARG A 118 3.48 25.24 13.71
N VAL A 119 3.99 25.56 12.55
CA VAL A 119 4.80 26.77 12.29
C VAL A 119 4.12 27.71 11.31
N VAL A 120 3.15 27.21 10.55
CA VAL A 120 2.34 27.95 9.57
C VAL A 120 0.92 27.42 9.63
N ASP A 121 -0.07 28.28 9.50
CA ASP A 121 -1.46 27.90 9.28
C ASP A 121 -1.73 27.81 7.78
N TYR A 122 -2.29 26.69 7.34
CA TYR A 122 -2.67 26.45 5.95
C TYR A 122 -4.19 26.55 5.81
N ASP A 123 -4.63 27.61 5.16
CA ASP A 123 -6.05 27.86 4.84
C ASP A 123 -6.31 27.61 3.33
N GLY A 124 -6.29 26.35 2.96
CA GLY A 124 -6.49 25.90 1.58
C GLY A 124 -7.12 24.53 1.49
N VAL A 125 -7.16 23.98 0.27
CA VAL A 125 -7.74 22.65 0.02
C VAL A 125 -7.04 21.58 0.86
N ARG A 126 -7.80 20.82 1.62
CA ARG A 126 -7.33 19.69 2.44
C ARG A 126 -6.87 18.51 1.57
N SER A 127 -5.69 18.64 0.97
CA SER A 127 -5.02 17.63 0.16
C SER A 127 -3.53 17.67 0.41
N CYS A 128 -2.90 16.53 0.64
CA CYS A 128 -1.45 16.43 0.83
C CYS A 128 -0.66 16.90 -0.41
N ARG A 129 -1.19 16.64 -1.61
CA ARG A 129 -0.56 17.08 -2.86
C ARG A 129 -0.57 18.59 -2.99
N VAL A 130 -1.70 19.22 -2.72
CA VAL A 130 -1.84 20.68 -2.80
C VAL A 130 -0.98 21.36 -1.73
N GLN A 131 -1.01 20.87 -0.49
CA GLN A 131 -0.16 21.38 0.59
C GLN A 131 1.33 21.29 0.25
N LEU A 132 1.77 20.20 -0.41
CA LEU A 132 3.16 20.05 -0.82
C LEU A 132 3.58 21.03 -1.93
N LEU A 133 2.67 21.37 -2.84
CA LEU A 133 2.92 22.39 -3.88
C LEU A 133 2.97 23.80 -3.28
N ALA A 134 2.17 24.08 -2.25
CA ALA A 134 2.15 25.37 -1.56
C ALA A 134 3.35 25.57 -0.63
N GLY A 135 4.05 24.50 -0.22
CA GLY A 135 5.20 24.58 0.67
C GLY A 135 5.49 23.26 1.41
N THR A 136 6.11 23.37 2.58
CA THR A 136 6.46 22.20 3.41
C THR A 136 5.31 21.68 4.27
N GLY A 137 4.10 22.24 4.16
CA GLY A 137 2.95 21.98 5.01
C GLY A 137 3.00 22.79 6.31
N GLU A 138 2.05 22.54 7.21
CA GLU A 138 1.86 23.31 8.46
C GLU A 138 2.98 23.17 9.49
N THR A 139 3.90 22.23 9.31
CA THR A 139 4.95 21.92 10.31
C THR A 139 6.34 22.00 9.69
N ALA A 140 7.34 22.23 10.53
CA ALA A 140 8.73 22.37 10.10
C ALA A 140 9.35 21.06 9.57
N CYS A 141 8.71 19.90 9.75
CA CYS A 141 9.23 18.62 9.26
C CYS A 141 8.95 18.42 7.77
N ALA A 142 9.99 18.51 6.94
CA ALA A 142 9.90 18.31 5.50
C ALA A 142 9.51 16.89 5.06
N PHE A 143 9.58 15.89 5.92
CA PHE A 143 9.35 14.47 5.60
C PHE A 143 8.06 13.89 6.19
N GLY A 144 7.57 14.46 7.29
CA GLY A 144 6.46 13.91 8.05
C GLY A 144 5.11 13.97 7.31
N CYS A 145 4.12 13.31 7.87
CA CYS A 145 2.75 13.33 7.35
C CYS A 145 2.19 14.75 7.32
N LEU A 146 1.50 15.12 6.24
CA LEU A 146 0.86 16.44 6.09
C LEU A 146 -0.53 16.52 6.72
N GLY A 147 -1.17 15.37 6.99
CA GLY A 147 -2.51 15.34 7.57
C GLY A 147 -3.65 15.68 6.59
N GLY A 148 -3.35 15.90 5.30
CA GLY A 148 -4.34 16.32 4.29
C GLY A 148 -5.35 15.26 3.86
N GLY A 149 -5.17 13.98 4.27
CA GLY A 149 -6.17 12.92 4.08
C GLY A 149 -6.20 12.24 2.70
N ASP A 150 -5.29 12.52 1.76
CA ASP A 150 -5.29 11.90 0.42
C ASP A 150 -5.23 10.35 0.48
N CYS A 151 -4.54 9.79 1.48
CA CYS A 151 -4.48 8.34 1.70
C CYS A 151 -5.81 7.75 2.18
N VAL A 152 -6.61 8.52 2.93
CA VAL A 152 -7.95 8.15 3.37
C VAL A 152 -8.90 8.15 2.18
N ALA A 153 -8.89 9.23 1.39
CA ALA A 153 -9.71 9.35 0.18
C ALA A 153 -9.39 8.26 -0.87
N ALA A 154 -8.13 7.83 -0.96
CA ALA A 154 -7.72 6.75 -1.87
C ALA A 154 -8.07 5.34 -1.36
N CYS A 155 -8.50 5.18 -0.12
CA CYS A 155 -8.80 3.88 0.46
C CYS A 155 -10.22 3.42 0.15
N GLN A 156 -10.38 2.59 -0.88
CA GLN A 156 -11.68 2.02 -1.29
C GLN A 156 -12.30 1.10 -0.22
N PHE A 157 -11.51 0.62 0.73
CA PHE A 157 -11.94 -0.33 1.76
C PHE A 157 -12.28 0.36 3.10
N GLY A 158 -12.17 1.68 3.16
CA GLY A 158 -12.41 2.45 4.39
C GLY A 158 -11.54 2.02 5.57
N ALA A 159 -10.33 1.52 5.29
CA ALA A 159 -9.37 1.04 6.30
C ALA A 159 -8.47 2.16 6.86
N LEU A 160 -8.66 3.40 6.45
CA LEU A 160 -7.88 4.55 6.90
C LEU A 160 -8.81 5.66 7.35
N SER A 161 -8.48 6.28 8.47
CA SER A 161 -9.13 7.50 9.00
C SER A 161 -8.07 8.44 9.56
N ILE A 162 -8.35 9.74 9.57
CA ILE A 162 -7.50 10.71 10.29
C ILE A 162 -7.97 10.77 11.74
N ASN A 163 -7.06 10.48 12.67
CA ASN A 163 -7.33 10.67 14.07
C ASN A 163 -7.26 12.19 14.39
N PRO A 164 -8.34 12.81 14.90
CA PRO A 164 -8.40 14.24 15.14
C PRO A 164 -7.44 14.72 16.25
N GLU A 165 -7.13 13.87 17.22
CA GLU A 165 -6.24 14.21 18.33
C GLU A 165 -4.77 14.22 17.91
N THR A 166 -4.37 13.26 17.07
CA THR A 166 -2.99 13.10 16.62
C THR A 166 -2.69 13.83 15.32
N GLY A 167 -3.72 14.11 14.51
CA GLY A 167 -3.61 14.64 13.15
C GLY A 167 -2.97 13.66 12.15
N LEU A 168 -2.84 12.38 12.51
CA LEU A 168 -2.22 11.35 11.70
C LEU A 168 -3.26 10.34 11.19
N PRO A 169 -3.01 9.72 10.02
CA PRO A 169 -3.85 8.62 9.57
C PRO A 169 -3.60 7.36 10.41
N GLU A 170 -4.68 6.73 10.82
CA GLU A 170 -4.70 5.42 11.48
C GLU A 170 -5.20 4.35 10.52
N VAL A 171 -4.67 3.15 10.67
CA VAL A 171 -4.99 2.01 9.81
C VAL A 171 -5.78 0.98 10.62
N ASP A 172 -7.00 0.70 10.18
CA ASP A 172 -7.75 -0.47 10.61
C ASP A 172 -7.17 -1.72 9.91
N GLU A 173 -6.49 -2.55 10.66
CA GLU A 173 -5.80 -3.73 10.15
C GLU A 173 -6.72 -4.86 9.70
N GLU A 174 -7.96 -4.90 10.20
CA GLU A 174 -8.96 -5.90 9.81
C GLU A 174 -9.54 -5.56 8.44
N ARG A 175 -9.78 -4.28 8.18
CA ARG A 175 -10.29 -3.79 6.89
C ARG A 175 -9.21 -3.60 5.83
N CYS A 176 -7.94 -3.54 6.24
CA CYS A 176 -6.82 -3.30 5.34
C CYS A 176 -6.49 -4.52 4.49
N THR A 177 -6.74 -4.44 3.19
CA THR A 177 -6.43 -5.48 2.19
C THR A 177 -5.00 -5.42 1.64
N ALA A 178 -4.16 -4.49 2.10
CA ALA A 178 -2.81 -4.25 1.58
C ALA A 178 -2.73 -3.94 0.06
N CYS A 179 -3.76 -3.36 -0.53
CA CYS A 179 -3.80 -3.03 -1.96
C CYS A 179 -2.77 -1.98 -2.40
N GLY A 180 -2.19 -1.22 -1.46
CA GLY A 180 -1.12 -0.25 -1.72
C GLY A 180 -1.59 1.09 -2.30
N ALA A 181 -2.89 1.35 -2.45
CA ALA A 181 -3.41 2.63 -2.96
C ALA A 181 -2.93 3.82 -2.12
N CYS A 182 -2.99 3.71 -0.79
CA CYS A 182 -2.50 4.73 0.14
C CYS A 182 -0.98 4.97 0.04
N VAL A 183 -0.20 3.92 -0.25
CA VAL A 183 1.26 4.03 -0.46
C VAL A 183 1.56 4.84 -1.72
N LYS A 184 0.87 4.52 -2.83
CA LYS A 184 1.02 5.22 -4.12
C LYS A 184 0.57 6.68 -4.05
N THR A 185 -0.48 6.96 -3.29
CA THR A 185 -1.08 8.30 -3.18
C THR A 185 -0.28 9.23 -2.28
N CYS A 186 0.47 8.71 -1.29
CA CYS A 186 1.19 9.53 -0.33
C CYS A 186 2.38 10.26 -0.95
N PRO A 187 2.37 11.61 -1.09
CA PRO A 187 3.46 12.35 -1.75
C PRO A 187 4.75 12.35 -0.92
N ARG A 188 4.64 12.18 0.42
CA ARG A 188 5.77 12.09 1.35
C ARG A 188 6.25 10.66 1.60
N ARG A 189 5.59 9.64 1.01
CA ARG A 189 5.94 8.22 1.15
C ARG A 189 6.08 7.78 2.61
N VAL A 190 5.22 8.30 3.48
CA VAL A 190 5.22 7.93 4.91
C VAL A 190 4.49 6.60 5.17
N ILE A 191 3.82 6.03 4.18
CA ILE A 191 3.09 4.77 4.29
C ILE A 191 3.83 3.68 3.54
N GLU A 192 3.98 2.52 4.16
CA GLU A 192 4.54 1.33 3.51
C GLU A 192 3.72 0.07 3.86
N LEU A 193 3.79 -0.95 3.01
CA LEU A 193 3.21 -2.26 3.30
C LEU A 193 4.22 -3.10 4.07
N ARG A 194 3.80 -3.61 5.23
CA ARG A 194 4.61 -4.49 6.09
C ARG A 194 3.94 -5.84 6.28
N PRO A 195 4.71 -6.95 6.37
CA PRO A 195 4.19 -8.24 6.79
C PRO A 195 3.50 -8.12 8.15
N LYS A 196 2.37 -8.82 8.33
CA LYS A 196 1.65 -8.82 9.62
C LYS A 196 2.45 -9.49 10.75
N GLY A 197 3.39 -10.37 10.44
CA GLY A 197 4.18 -11.10 11.43
C GLY A 197 3.35 -12.04 12.32
N PRO A 198 3.99 -12.80 13.22
CA PRO A 198 3.31 -13.69 14.15
C PRO A 198 2.37 -12.91 15.10
N LYS A 199 1.11 -13.33 15.21
CA LYS A 199 0.07 -12.64 16.00
C LYS A 199 -0.06 -11.15 15.64
N THR A 200 0.07 -10.81 14.36
CA THR A 200 0.04 -9.45 13.81
C THR A 200 1.09 -8.49 14.37
N ARG A 201 2.09 -8.99 15.12
CA ARG A 201 3.11 -8.18 15.79
C ARG A 201 4.19 -7.72 14.81
N ARG A 202 4.66 -6.48 14.99
CA ARG A 202 5.77 -5.93 14.21
C ARG A 202 6.49 -4.80 14.92
N MET A 203 7.76 -4.65 14.61
CA MET A 203 8.61 -3.54 15.08
C MET A 203 8.80 -2.56 13.92
N VAL A 204 8.54 -1.29 14.15
CA VAL A 204 8.62 -0.27 13.10
C VAL A 204 9.29 1.01 13.62
N VAL A 205 10.11 1.62 12.77
CA VAL A 205 10.60 2.99 13.01
C VAL A 205 9.53 3.95 12.51
N MET A 206 8.86 4.64 13.42
CA MET A 206 7.76 5.58 13.14
C MET A 206 8.29 6.97 12.76
N CYS A 207 9.22 6.98 11.83
CA CYS A 207 9.84 8.19 11.29
C CYS A 207 10.36 7.92 9.88
N VAL A 208 10.32 8.96 9.02
CA VAL A 208 10.89 8.96 7.67
C VAL A 208 11.82 10.16 7.45
N ASN A 209 12.10 10.94 8.48
CA ASN A 209 13.01 12.09 8.42
C ASN A 209 14.45 11.64 8.19
N ARG A 210 15.14 12.27 7.26
CA ARG A 210 16.53 11.99 6.87
C ARG A 210 17.49 13.14 7.19
N ASP A 211 17.01 14.18 7.85
CA ASP A 211 17.85 15.28 8.32
C ASP A 211 18.88 14.80 9.34
N LYS A 212 19.93 15.58 9.49
CA LYS A 212 20.89 15.39 10.59
C LYS A 212 20.17 15.44 11.94
N GLY A 213 20.58 14.61 12.88
CA GLY A 213 19.88 14.43 14.15
C GLY A 213 19.56 15.72 14.91
N ALA A 214 20.42 16.73 14.87
CA ALA A 214 20.18 18.04 15.48
C ALA A 214 18.98 18.76 14.83
N VAL A 215 18.86 18.72 13.49
CA VAL A 215 17.75 19.33 12.75
C VAL A 215 16.47 18.52 13.00
N ALA A 216 16.52 17.20 12.83
CA ALA A 216 15.39 16.31 13.06
C ALA A 216 14.78 16.49 14.47
N ASN A 217 15.64 16.65 15.49
CA ASN A 217 15.21 16.85 16.88
C ASN A 217 14.52 18.21 17.12
N LYS A 218 14.91 19.26 16.39
CA LYS A 218 14.26 20.58 16.49
C LYS A 218 12.86 20.57 15.91
N VAL A 219 12.63 19.87 14.81
CA VAL A 219 11.35 19.89 14.08
C VAL A 219 10.33 18.86 14.58
N CYS A 220 10.76 17.83 15.33
CA CYS A 220 9.87 16.81 15.87
C CYS A 220 10.47 16.12 17.11
N LYS A 221 9.74 16.12 18.22
CA LYS A 221 10.17 15.50 19.49
C LYS A 221 10.33 13.98 19.39
N ALA A 222 9.54 13.32 18.53
CA ALA A 222 9.54 11.87 18.31
C ALA A 222 10.36 11.43 17.08
N SER A 223 11.21 12.31 16.53
CA SER A 223 11.98 11.99 15.32
C SER A 223 13.11 10.99 15.59
N CYS A 224 13.43 10.16 14.59
CA CYS A 224 14.68 9.44 14.56
C CYS A 224 15.83 10.44 14.35
N ILE A 225 16.85 10.42 15.22
CA ILE A 225 18.02 11.31 15.16
C ILE A 225 19.26 10.62 14.57
N GLY A 226 19.12 9.42 14.03
CA GLY A 226 20.23 8.69 13.41
C GLY A 226 21.34 8.26 14.38
N CYS A 227 21.09 8.15 15.68
CA CYS A 227 22.11 7.89 16.70
C CYS A 227 22.73 6.48 16.68
N GLY A 228 22.17 5.55 15.93
CA GLY A 228 22.69 4.17 15.78
C GLY A 228 22.55 3.26 17.00
N LYS A 229 22.00 3.71 18.15
CA LYS A 229 21.84 2.86 19.34
C LYS A 229 21.03 1.60 19.08
N CYS A 230 19.93 1.71 18.31
CA CYS A 230 19.09 0.56 17.95
C CYS A 230 19.84 -0.47 17.10
N VAL A 231 20.74 -0.03 16.21
CA VAL A 231 21.57 -0.92 15.38
C VAL A 231 22.50 -1.72 16.29
N LYS A 232 23.24 -1.04 17.20
CA LYS A 232 24.18 -1.69 18.13
C LYS A 232 23.48 -2.66 19.09
N THR A 233 22.22 -2.39 19.45
CA THR A 233 21.46 -3.22 20.40
C THR A 233 20.78 -4.42 19.73
N CYS A 234 20.67 -4.44 18.41
CA CYS A 234 19.98 -5.51 17.70
C CYS A 234 20.86 -6.76 17.53
N PRO A 235 20.56 -7.89 18.22
CA PRO A 235 21.39 -9.10 18.12
C PRO A 235 21.18 -9.87 16.81
N PHE A 236 20.21 -9.47 15.99
CA PHE A 236 19.83 -10.15 14.74
C PHE A 236 20.23 -9.35 13.49
N GLU A 237 20.95 -8.27 13.65
CA GLU A 237 21.36 -7.36 12.56
C GLU A 237 20.18 -6.93 11.65
N ALA A 238 18.99 -6.88 12.23
CA ALA A 238 17.76 -6.55 11.51
C ALA A 238 17.57 -5.04 11.32
N ILE A 239 18.51 -4.19 11.78
CA ILE A 239 18.36 -2.74 11.73
C ILE A 239 19.51 -2.12 10.97
N THR A 240 19.19 -1.39 9.92
CA THR A 240 20.14 -0.60 9.13
C THR A 240 19.97 0.89 9.42
N LEU A 241 21.04 1.66 9.26
CA LEU A 241 21.03 3.10 9.37
C LEU A 241 21.47 3.70 8.02
N ASN A 242 20.56 4.33 7.30
CA ASN A 242 20.84 4.97 6.03
C ASN A 242 20.33 6.41 6.05
N ASN A 243 21.15 7.36 5.61
CA ASN A 243 20.80 8.78 5.56
C ASN A 243 20.16 9.28 6.86
N ASN A 244 20.84 9.07 8.01
CA ASN A 244 20.41 9.42 9.36
C ASN A 244 19.08 8.78 9.83
N LEU A 245 18.55 7.80 9.12
CA LEU A 245 17.30 7.14 9.44
C LEU A 245 17.50 5.65 9.66
N ALA A 246 17.03 5.14 10.80
CA ALA A 246 17.01 3.71 11.05
C ALA A 246 15.84 3.03 10.31
N TYR A 247 16.10 1.83 9.82
CA TYR A 247 15.08 0.97 9.21
C TYR A 247 15.18 -0.43 9.79
N ILE A 248 14.04 -1.02 10.14
CA ILE A 248 13.95 -2.39 10.65
C ILE A 248 13.49 -3.30 9.52
N ASP A 249 14.33 -4.24 9.16
CA ASP A 249 13.99 -5.29 8.19
C ASP A 249 12.99 -6.28 8.83
N PRO A 250 11.79 -6.41 8.29
CA PRO A 250 10.76 -7.28 8.86
C PRO A 250 11.10 -8.78 8.76
N GLU A 251 11.93 -9.19 7.79
CA GLU A 251 12.30 -10.59 7.58
C GLU A 251 13.34 -11.06 8.59
N LYS A 252 14.30 -10.17 8.92
CA LYS A 252 15.35 -10.45 9.89
C LYS A 252 14.90 -10.23 11.34
N CYS A 253 13.87 -9.42 11.57
CA CYS A 253 13.43 -9.00 12.89
C CYS A 253 12.75 -10.14 13.66
N LYS A 254 13.34 -10.56 14.79
CA LYS A 254 12.75 -11.58 15.70
C LYS A 254 11.85 -11.00 16.79
N LEU A 255 11.39 -9.76 16.66
CA LEU A 255 10.38 -9.12 17.51
C LEU A 255 10.75 -9.04 19.02
N CYS A 256 12.05 -8.97 19.36
CA CYS A 256 12.54 -8.99 20.75
C CYS A 256 12.36 -7.68 21.52
N ARG A 257 11.98 -6.57 20.87
CA ARG A 257 11.73 -5.23 21.45
C ARG A 257 12.93 -4.52 22.11
N LYS A 258 14.16 -5.05 22.04
CA LYS A 258 15.36 -4.41 22.63
C LYS A 258 15.64 -3.02 22.03
N CYS A 259 15.41 -2.87 20.73
CA CYS A 259 15.61 -1.60 20.01
C CYS A 259 14.62 -0.50 20.42
N GLU A 260 13.40 -0.85 20.86
CA GLU A 260 12.43 0.09 21.39
C GLU A 260 12.92 0.70 22.69
N GLU A 261 13.46 -0.12 23.61
CA GLU A 261 14.05 0.35 24.87
C GLU A 261 15.30 1.21 24.68
N ALA A 262 16.12 0.84 23.70
CA ALA A 262 17.36 1.55 23.41
C ALA A 262 17.13 2.91 22.71
N CYS A 263 15.92 3.16 22.20
CA CYS A 263 15.64 4.38 21.44
C CYS A 263 15.40 5.59 22.36
N PRO A 264 16.30 6.58 22.41
CA PRO A 264 16.15 7.72 23.31
C PRO A 264 15.03 8.67 22.92
N LYS A 265 14.53 8.56 21.68
CA LYS A 265 13.46 9.43 21.12
C LYS A 265 12.11 8.72 21.04
N GLY A 266 12.00 7.46 21.44
CA GLY A 266 10.78 6.68 21.28
C GLY A 266 10.35 6.54 19.82
N ALA A 267 11.27 6.64 18.87
CA ALA A 267 10.94 6.58 17.45
C ALA A 267 10.65 5.16 16.94
N ILE A 268 10.85 4.13 17.77
CA ILE A 268 10.59 2.73 17.42
C ILE A 268 9.39 2.25 18.21
N HIS A 269 8.39 1.74 17.50
CA HIS A 269 7.15 1.26 18.11
C HIS A 269 6.99 -0.24 17.92
N ALA A 270 6.52 -0.90 18.97
CA ALA A 270 6.06 -2.29 18.99
C ALA A 270 4.55 -2.32 18.75
N ILE A 271 4.12 -2.64 17.53
CA ILE A 271 2.71 -2.66 17.14
C ILE A 271 2.12 -4.03 17.47
N ASN A 272 0.92 -4.05 18.07
CA ASN A 272 0.16 -5.25 18.49
C ASN A 272 0.89 -6.14 19.52
N PHE A 273 1.75 -5.54 20.32
CA PHE A 273 2.32 -6.22 21.47
C PHE A 273 1.51 -5.99 22.74
N PRO A 274 1.49 -6.95 23.66
CA PRO A 274 0.95 -6.72 24.98
C PRO A 274 1.76 -5.64 25.71
N PRO A 275 1.13 -4.88 26.64
CA PRO A 275 1.85 -3.93 27.46
C PRO A 275 3.00 -4.62 28.21
N ARG A 276 4.10 -3.90 28.37
CA ARG A 276 5.23 -4.43 29.13
C ARG A 276 4.89 -4.50 30.61
N LYS A 277 5.29 -5.57 31.26
CA LYS A 277 5.31 -5.62 32.72
C LYS A 277 6.30 -4.53 33.22
N PRO A 278 5.92 -3.74 34.26
CA PRO A 278 6.84 -2.78 34.83
C PRO A 278 8.14 -3.49 35.24
N LYS A 279 9.28 -2.88 34.93
CA LYS A 279 10.56 -3.38 35.46
C LYS A 279 10.50 -3.28 36.97
N VAL A 280 10.53 -4.42 37.65
CA VAL A 280 10.79 -4.45 39.09
C VAL A 280 12.24 -3.95 39.24
N GLU A 281 12.40 -2.72 39.74
CA GLU A 281 13.71 -2.23 40.13
C GLU A 281 14.29 -3.20 41.16
N LYS A 282 15.39 -3.82 40.82
CA LYS A 282 16.16 -4.57 41.84
C LYS A 282 16.57 -3.55 42.91
N PRO A 283 16.28 -3.79 44.21
CA PRO A 283 16.75 -2.90 45.25
C PRO A 283 18.27 -2.80 45.11
N ALA A 284 18.77 -1.56 45.19
CA ALA A 284 20.21 -1.32 45.22
C ALA A 284 20.79 -2.14 46.36
N ALA A 285 21.74 -3.00 46.04
CA ALA A 285 22.51 -3.69 47.07
C ALA A 285 23.30 -2.61 47.85
N THR A 286 22.95 -2.45 49.11
CA THR A 286 23.65 -1.67 50.11
C THR A 286 25.02 -2.29 50.36
#